data_c282a7b3d1f572bf70949bad9dd1b79a
#
_entry.id   c282a7b3d1f572bf70949bad9dd1b79a
#
_cell.length_a   1.000
_cell.length_b   1.000
_cell.length_c   1.000
_cell.angle_alpha   90.00
_cell.angle_beta   90.00
_cell.angle_gamma   90.00
#
_symmetry.space_group_name_H-M   'P 1'
#
loop_
_entity.id
_entity.type
_entity.pdbx_description
1 polymer ?
#
loop_
_entity_poly.entity_id
_entity_poly.type
_entity_poly.pdbx_seq_one_letter_code
_entity_poly.pdbx_strand_id
1 'polypeptide(L)'
;MNKLLDLFLTFARIGGLTFGGGYAMLPMLQKEVVEKRGWASEEELMDYYAIGQCTPGIIAVNTATFVGQKTAGIAGGIIATLGVVFPSLIIITIIAAFIQNFSDLAIVQNAFAGIRVCAVSYTHLTLPTI
;
A
#
# COMPACT_ATOMS: atom_id res chain seq x y z
N MET A 1 -22.42 8.60 9.41
CA MET A 1 -21.07 8.97 9.04
C MET A 1 -20.86 8.77 7.54
N ASN A 2 -20.05 9.57 6.95
CA ASN A 2 -19.86 9.50 5.50
C ASN A 2 -19.13 8.21 5.11
N LYS A 3 -19.66 7.52 4.10
CA LYS A 3 -19.10 6.28 3.57
C LYS A 3 -17.67 6.48 3.05
N LEU A 4 -17.40 7.64 2.47
CA LEU A 4 -16.06 7.99 1.99
C LEU A 4 -15.04 8.09 3.12
N LEU A 5 -15.44 8.65 4.26
CA LEU A 5 -14.58 8.73 5.42
C LEU A 5 -14.25 7.35 5.97
N ASP A 6 -15.24 6.45 6.02
CA ASP A 6 -15.03 5.06 6.41
C ASP A 6 -14.04 4.37 5.48
N LEU A 7 -14.17 4.56 4.17
CA LEU A 7 -13.24 4.02 3.19
C LEU A 7 -11.82 4.52 3.44
N PHE A 8 -11.67 5.83 3.61
CA PHE A 8 -10.38 6.45 3.84
C PHE A 8 -9.71 5.89 5.10
N LEU A 9 -10.44 5.88 6.20
CA LEU A 9 -9.90 5.40 7.48
C LEU A 9 -9.55 3.92 7.45
N THR A 10 -10.39 3.11 6.84
CA THR A 10 -10.14 1.67 6.74
C THR A 10 -8.90 1.38 5.92
N PHE A 11 -8.78 2.00 4.75
CA PHE A 11 -7.61 1.79 3.89
C PHE A 11 -6.36 2.46 4.43
N ALA A 12 -6.49 3.57 5.16
CA ALA A 12 -5.36 4.17 5.87
C ALA A 12 -4.83 3.21 6.95
N ARG A 13 -5.73 2.56 7.69
CA ARG A 13 -5.35 1.55 8.67
C ARG A 13 -4.64 0.38 8.01
N ILE A 14 -5.20 -0.12 6.91
CA ILE A 14 -4.60 -1.23 6.17
C ILE A 14 -3.20 -0.86 5.69
N GLY A 15 -3.07 0.30 5.05
CA GLY A 15 -1.78 0.76 4.53
C GLY A 15 -0.75 1.05 5.62
N GLY A 16 -1.19 1.55 6.77
CA GLY A 16 -0.31 1.90 7.87
C GLY A 16 0.15 0.71 8.70
N LEU A 17 -0.68 -0.32 8.81
CA LEU A 17 -0.39 -1.48 9.66
C LEU A 17 0.20 -2.66 8.91
N THR A 18 0.22 -2.62 7.60
CA THR A 18 0.77 -3.71 6.80
C THR A 18 2.22 -3.42 6.44
N PHE A 19 3.11 -4.29 6.87
CA PHE A 19 4.54 -4.24 6.53
C PHE A 19 4.85 -5.42 5.63
N GLY A 20 5.47 -5.15 4.50
CA GLY A 20 5.79 -6.15 3.50
C GLY A 20 5.15 -5.78 2.16
N GLY A 21 5.09 -6.70 1.24
CA GLY A 21 4.53 -6.48 -0.09
C GLY A 21 3.01 -6.64 -0.14
N GLY A 22 2.46 -6.55 -1.35
CA GLY A 22 1.03 -6.69 -1.57
C GLY A 22 0.45 -8.01 -1.08
N TYR A 23 1.25 -9.08 -1.10
CA TYR A 23 0.79 -10.38 -0.60
C TYR A 23 0.58 -10.37 0.92
N ALA A 24 1.41 -9.62 1.66
CA ALA A 24 1.24 -9.50 3.11
C ALA A 24 -0.02 -8.73 3.48
N MET A 25 -0.53 -7.94 2.56
CA MET A 25 -1.73 -7.12 2.77
C MET A 25 -3.03 -7.92 2.62
N LEU A 26 -2.99 -9.06 1.94
CA LEU A 26 -4.20 -9.83 1.64
C LEU A 26 -4.98 -10.26 2.90
N PRO A 27 -4.36 -10.83 3.94
CA PRO A 27 -5.10 -11.19 5.17
C PRO A 27 -5.75 -9.98 5.83
N MET A 28 -5.10 -8.82 5.82
CA MET A 28 -5.64 -7.60 6.38
C MET A 28 -6.85 -7.11 5.58
N LEU A 29 -6.76 -7.18 4.24
CA LEU A 29 -7.87 -6.85 3.37
C LEU A 29 -9.07 -7.77 3.62
N GLN A 30 -8.85 -9.07 3.74
CA GLN A 30 -9.91 -10.02 4.03
C GLN A 30 -10.60 -9.67 5.34
N LYS A 31 -9.83 -9.40 6.37
CA LYS A 31 -10.37 -9.08 7.69
C LYS A 31 -11.18 -7.79 7.69
N GLU A 32 -10.64 -6.72 7.12
CA GLU A 32 -11.28 -5.40 7.18
C GLU A 32 -12.43 -5.27 6.17
N VAL A 33 -12.24 -5.73 4.95
CA VAL A 33 -13.19 -5.52 3.86
C VAL A 33 -14.30 -6.55 3.87
N VAL A 34 -13.97 -7.82 4.11
CA VAL A 34 -14.93 -8.93 4.04
C VAL A 34 -15.61 -9.15 5.39
N GLU A 35 -14.83 -9.36 6.43
CA GLU A 35 -15.38 -9.75 7.74
C GLU A 35 -16.01 -8.60 8.51
N LYS A 36 -15.31 -7.47 8.60
CA LYS A 36 -15.78 -6.35 9.41
C LYS A 36 -16.76 -5.45 8.68
N ARG A 37 -16.47 -5.14 7.42
CA ARG A 37 -17.26 -4.15 6.68
C ARG A 37 -18.27 -4.75 5.71
N GLY A 38 -17.98 -5.95 5.21
CA GLY A 38 -18.86 -6.60 4.25
C GLY A 38 -18.98 -5.88 2.92
N TRP A 39 -17.98 -5.08 2.56
CA TRP A 39 -17.98 -4.34 1.29
C TRP A 39 -17.81 -5.25 0.07
N ALA A 40 -17.19 -6.40 0.26
CA ALA A 40 -17.00 -7.37 -0.80
C ALA A 40 -17.03 -8.76 -0.20
N SER A 41 -17.40 -9.78 -1.01
CA SER A 41 -17.25 -11.17 -0.61
C SER A 41 -15.78 -11.58 -0.73
N GLU A 42 -15.44 -12.68 -0.10
CA GLU A 42 -14.08 -13.22 -0.20
C GLU A 42 -13.71 -13.52 -1.66
N GLU A 43 -14.66 -14.08 -2.41
CA GLU A 43 -14.47 -14.40 -3.82
C GLU A 43 -14.25 -13.13 -4.64
N GLU A 44 -15.02 -12.07 -4.41
CA GLU A 44 -14.86 -10.80 -5.10
C GLU A 44 -13.52 -10.16 -4.79
N LEU A 45 -13.08 -10.23 -3.53
CA LEU A 45 -11.78 -9.69 -3.12
C LEU A 45 -10.64 -10.41 -3.83
N MET A 46 -10.73 -11.73 -3.95
CA MET A 46 -9.72 -12.51 -4.65
C MET A 46 -9.69 -12.17 -6.14
N ASP A 47 -10.85 -11.93 -6.75
CA ASP A 47 -10.93 -11.50 -8.14
C ASP A 47 -10.27 -10.14 -8.33
N TYR A 48 -10.54 -9.18 -7.46
CA TYR A 48 -9.92 -7.86 -7.52
C TYR A 48 -8.41 -7.93 -7.33
N TYR A 49 -7.98 -8.80 -6.43
CA TYR A 49 -6.57 -9.01 -6.19
C TYR A 49 -5.86 -9.58 -7.42
N ALA A 50 -6.47 -10.57 -8.07
CA ALA A 50 -5.94 -11.16 -9.30
C ALA A 50 -5.85 -10.12 -10.43
N ILE A 51 -6.89 -9.31 -10.60
CA ILE A 51 -6.89 -8.24 -11.59
C ILE A 51 -5.82 -7.20 -11.25
N GLY A 52 -5.65 -6.89 -9.97
CA GLY A 52 -4.62 -5.97 -9.51
C GLY A 52 -3.21 -6.44 -9.85
N GLN A 53 -2.97 -7.75 -9.85
CA GLN A 53 -1.68 -8.30 -10.25
C GLN A 53 -1.40 -8.11 -11.74
N CYS A 54 -2.43 -8.14 -12.55
CA CYS A 54 -2.31 -7.96 -14.00
C CYS A 54 -2.27 -6.50 -14.41
N THR A 55 -2.66 -5.59 -13.53
CA THR A 55 -2.72 -4.16 -13.80
C THR A 55 -1.38 -3.51 -13.44
N PRO A 56 -0.88 -2.57 -14.25
CA PRO A 56 0.35 -1.85 -13.89
C PRO A 56 0.19 -1.11 -12.57
N GLY A 57 1.22 -1.17 -11.74
CA GLY A 57 1.26 -0.46 -10.46
C GLY A 57 1.33 -1.40 -9.28
N ILE A 58 1.11 -0.83 -8.10
CA ILE A 58 1.17 -1.55 -6.84
C ILE A 58 -0.11 -2.33 -6.64
N ILE A 59 0.00 -3.64 -6.41
CA ILE A 59 -1.15 -4.55 -6.26
C ILE A 59 -2.12 -4.05 -5.18
N ALA A 60 -1.59 -3.66 -4.04
CA ALA A 60 -2.38 -3.20 -2.91
C ALA A 60 -3.21 -1.96 -3.25
N VAL A 61 -2.60 -1.00 -3.93
CA VAL A 61 -3.28 0.23 -4.35
C VAL A 61 -4.35 -0.09 -5.40
N ASN A 62 -4.04 -0.94 -6.35
CA ASN A 62 -4.99 -1.34 -7.38
C ASN A 62 -6.22 -2.04 -6.77
N THR A 63 -5.99 -2.96 -5.84
CA THR A 63 -7.07 -3.65 -5.14
C THR A 63 -7.92 -2.69 -4.34
N ALA A 64 -7.30 -1.75 -3.63
CA ALA A 64 -8.00 -0.73 -2.87
C ALA A 64 -8.89 0.13 -3.77
N THR A 65 -8.39 0.50 -4.93
CA THR A 65 -9.15 1.29 -5.91
C THR A 65 -10.39 0.53 -6.38
N PHE A 66 -10.26 -0.75 -6.69
CA PHE A 66 -11.39 -1.57 -7.12
C PHE A 66 -12.44 -1.70 -6.04
N VAL A 67 -12.04 -1.99 -4.80
CA VAL A 67 -12.96 -2.10 -3.68
C VAL A 67 -13.66 -0.77 -3.42
N GLY A 68 -12.93 0.33 -3.45
CA GLY A 68 -13.51 1.66 -3.27
C GLY A 68 -14.50 2.01 -4.35
N GLN A 69 -14.19 1.70 -5.59
CA GLN A 69 -15.09 1.96 -6.72
C GLN A 69 -16.37 1.15 -6.59
N LYS A 70 -16.27 -0.11 -6.21
CA LYS A 70 -17.44 -0.94 -5.98
C LYS A 70 -18.33 -0.38 -4.87
N THR A 71 -17.71 0.13 -3.81
CA THR A 71 -18.42 0.56 -2.61
C THR A 71 -19.10 1.92 -2.78
N ALA A 72 -18.42 2.88 -3.41
CA ALA A 72 -18.90 4.27 -3.48
C ALA A 72 -18.62 4.94 -4.84
N GLY A 73 -18.44 4.16 -5.90
CA GLY A 73 -18.21 4.69 -7.24
C GLY A 73 -16.83 5.29 -7.42
N ILE A 74 -16.69 6.20 -8.36
CA ILE A 74 -15.40 6.81 -8.69
C ILE A 74 -14.80 7.55 -7.49
N ALA A 75 -15.63 8.29 -6.77
CA ALA A 75 -15.18 8.99 -5.56
C ALA A 75 -14.65 8.01 -4.52
N GLY A 76 -15.31 6.87 -4.34
CA GLY A 76 -14.85 5.82 -3.45
C GLY A 76 -13.50 5.25 -3.85
N GLY A 77 -13.29 5.03 -5.14
CA GLY A 77 -12.00 4.56 -5.65
C GLY A 77 -10.87 5.53 -5.36
N ILE A 78 -11.10 6.82 -5.59
CA ILE A 78 -10.11 7.86 -5.32
C ILE A 78 -9.79 7.93 -3.83
N ILE A 79 -10.80 7.94 -3.00
CA ILE A 79 -10.64 8.06 -1.54
C ILE A 79 -9.93 6.82 -0.96
N ALA A 80 -10.28 5.63 -1.42
CA ALA A 80 -9.63 4.40 -0.97
C ALA A 80 -8.14 4.40 -1.36
N THR A 81 -7.82 4.82 -2.57
CA THR A 81 -6.44 4.91 -3.05
C THR A 81 -5.65 5.90 -2.21
N LEU A 82 -6.21 7.09 -1.96
CA LEU A 82 -5.56 8.09 -1.11
C LEU A 82 -5.36 7.56 0.31
N GLY A 83 -6.34 6.81 0.83
CA GLY A 83 -6.24 6.21 2.15
C GLY A 83 -5.07 5.25 2.28
N VAL A 84 -4.86 4.40 1.28
CA VAL A 84 -3.77 3.41 1.31
C VAL A 84 -2.41 4.10 1.27
N VAL A 85 -2.24 5.16 0.47
CA VAL A 85 -0.94 5.82 0.31
C VAL A 85 -0.67 6.87 1.39
N PHE A 86 -1.69 7.36 2.08
CA PHE A 86 -1.57 8.46 3.03
C PHE A 86 -0.58 8.15 4.17
N PRO A 87 -0.64 6.99 4.85
CA PRO A 87 0.33 6.67 5.91
C PRO A 87 1.77 6.64 5.40
N SER A 88 1.97 6.11 4.21
CA SER A 88 3.30 6.06 3.60
C SER A 88 3.85 7.45 3.35
N LEU A 89 3.02 8.35 2.86
CA LEU A 89 3.42 9.74 2.62
C LEU A 89 3.82 10.44 3.92
N ILE A 90 3.04 10.23 4.99
CA ILE A 90 3.36 10.80 6.30
C ILE A 90 4.69 10.28 6.81
N ILE A 91 4.89 8.96 6.78
CA ILE A 91 6.11 8.32 7.27
C ILE A 91 7.32 8.80 6.48
N ILE A 92 7.22 8.83 5.15
CA ILE A 92 8.31 9.28 4.28
C ILE A 92 8.64 10.74 4.55
N THR A 93 7.63 11.60 4.74
CA THR A 93 7.83 13.01 5.03
C THR A 93 8.55 13.21 6.35
N ILE A 94 8.15 12.47 7.39
CA ILE A 94 8.81 12.52 8.70
C ILE A 94 10.26 12.07 8.59
N ILE A 95 10.51 10.96 7.92
CA ILE A 95 11.85 10.43 7.72
C ILE A 95 12.72 11.41 6.95
N ALA A 96 12.18 12.01 5.89
CA ALA A 96 12.90 13.01 5.09
C ALA A 96 13.30 14.22 5.93
N ALA A 97 12.41 14.68 6.81
CA ALA A 97 12.72 15.79 7.71
C ALA A 97 13.85 15.42 8.68
N PHE A 98 13.81 14.22 9.24
CA PHE A 98 14.87 13.73 10.12
C PHE A 98 16.20 13.60 9.38
N ILE A 99 16.18 13.10 8.15
CA ILE A 99 17.38 12.90 7.35
C ILE A 99 18.04 14.24 7.05
N GLN A 100 17.29 15.29 6.76
CA GLN A 100 17.86 16.61 6.52
C GLN A 100 18.64 17.13 7.72
N ASN A 101 18.19 16.77 8.94
CA ASN A 101 18.88 17.16 10.16
C ASN A 101 20.08 16.30 10.47
N PHE A 102 20.09 15.04 10.01
CA PHE A 102 21.12 14.07 10.35
C PHE A 102 21.88 13.52 9.13
N SER A 103 21.76 14.17 7.98
CA SER A 103 22.40 13.71 6.74
C SER A 103 23.92 13.65 6.82
N ASP A 104 24.52 14.42 7.74
CA ASP A 104 25.96 14.48 7.92
C ASP A 104 26.50 13.30 8.76
N LEU A 105 25.62 12.51 9.38
CA LEU A 105 26.04 11.36 10.18
C LEU A 105 26.45 10.19 9.27
N ALA A 106 27.64 9.65 9.52
CA ALA A 106 28.15 8.52 8.76
C ALA A 106 27.23 7.31 8.81
N ILE A 107 26.56 7.10 9.95
CA ILE A 107 25.64 5.97 10.14
C ILE A 107 24.46 6.06 9.14
N VAL A 108 23.89 7.25 8.96
CA VAL A 108 22.78 7.46 8.03
C VAL A 108 23.24 7.24 6.60
N GLN A 109 24.41 7.77 6.22
CA GLN A 109 24.97 7.58 4.88
C GLN A 109 25.24 6.10 4.60
N ASN A 110 25.77 5.38 5.58
CA ASN A 110 26.04 3.95 5.45
C ASN A 110 24.75 3.14 5.31
N ALA A 111 23.70 3.51 6.06
CA ALA A 111 22.40 2.87 5.95
C ALA A 111 21.81 3.04 4.54
N PHE A 112 21.88 4.24 3.98
CA PHE A 112 21.41 4.49 2.63
C PHE A 112 22.22 3.75 1.57
N ALA A 113 23.53 3.69 1.75
CA ALA A 113 24.40 2.91 0.85
C ALA A 113 24.00 1.44 0.85
N GLY A 114 23.72 0.87 2.02
CA GLY A 114 23.25 -0.51 2.15
C GLY A 114 21.90 -0.74 1.47
N ILE A 115 20.96 0.19 1.65
CA ILE A 115 19.64 0.11 1.01
C ILE A 115 19.77 0.16 -0.50
N ARG A 116 20.62 1.04 -1.04
CA ARG A 116 20.85 1.13 -2.48
C ARG A 116 21.40 -0.16 -3.04
N VAL A 117 22.38 -0.76 -2.35
CA VAL A 117 22.96 -2.03 -2.77
C VAL A 117 21.92 -3.13 -2.80
N CYS A 118 21.08 -3.23 -1.77
CA CYS A 118 20.00 -4.20 -1.73
C CYS A 118 19.00 -4.02 -2.86
N ALA A 119 18.62 -2.77 -3.14
CA ALA A 119 17.66 -2.46 -4.22
C ALA A 119 18.23 -2.85 -5.58
N VAL A 120 19.50 -2.53 -5.85
CA VAL A 120 20.16 -2.87 -7.10
C VAL A 120 20.29 -4.39 -7.24
N SER A 121 20.70 -5.07 -6.17
CA SER A 121 20.82 -6.53 -6.16
C SER A 121 19.49 -7.21 -6.46
N TYR A 122 18.41 -6.74 -5.84
CA TYR A 122 17.07 -7.27 -6.09
C TYR A 122 16.68 -7.10 -7.55
N THR A 123 16.94 -5.94 -8.14
CA THR A 123 16.66 -5.67 -9.54
C THR A 123 17.40 -6.64 -10.45
N HIS A 124 18.69 -6.87 -10.19
CA HIS A 124 19.49 -7.80 -10.99
C HIS A 124 19.04 -9.24 -10.85
N LEU A 125 18.57 -9.64 -9.65
CA LEU A 125 18.06 -10.99 -9.42
C LEU A 125 16.74 -11.25 -10.13
N THR A 126 15.90 -10.23 -10.27
CA THR A 126 14.57 -10.41 -10.87
C THR A 126 14.56 -10.26 -12.39
N LEU A 127 15.46 -9.46 -12.96
CA LEU A 127 15.52 -9.23 -14.40
C LEU A 127 15.70 -10.52 -15.22
N PRO A 128 16.61 -11.43 -14.87
CA PRO A 128 16.83 -12.64 -15.67
C PRO A 128 15.64 -13.61 -15.67
N THR A 129 14.69 -13.45 -14.77
CA THR A 129 13.52 -14.33 -14.68
C THR A 129 12.36 -13.86 -15.56
N ILE A 130 12.50 -12.70 -16.16
CA ILE A 130 11.51 -12.16 -17.09
C ILE A 130 11.81 -12.66 -18.50
#